data_d7e22a8ff2256563bc50c84b1ba67a18
#
_entry.id   d7e22a8ff2256563bc50c84b1ba67a18
#
_cell.length_a   1.000
_cell.length_b   1.000
_cell.length_c   1.000
_cell.angle_alpha   90.00
_cell.angle_beta   90.00
_cell.angle_gamma   90.00
#
_symmetry.space_group_name_H-M   'P 1'
#
loop_
_entity.id
_entity.type
_entity.pdbx_description
1 polymer ?
#
loop_
_entity_poly.entity_id
_entity_poly.type
_entity_poly.pdbx_seq_one_letter_code
_entity_poly.pdbx_strand_id
1 'polypeptide(L)'
;MINKYKINTGASVKDYNKVSDWLSFEIPNKINISSGKVDIGQHISTTLALICSRELGIDINSIFVNKLNTDITPNEGITASSLSVPNSGTAIRSASIIYKKNFLDFAAKSLNLNIDNINLEDGVAKDPYSNASIS
;
A
#
# COMPACT_ATOMS: atom_id res chain seq x y z
N MET A 1 -6.98 -13.30 1.59
CA MET A 1 -7.34 -12.45 2.73
C MET A 1 -7.40 -10.95 2.40
N ILE A 2 -6.68 -10.47 1.38
CA ILE A 2 -6.59 -9.06 0.93
C ILE A 2 -7.91 -8.51 0.34
N ASN A 3 -8.80 -9.36 -0.14
CA ASN A 3 -10.06 -8.95 -0.80
C ASN A 3 -11.20 -8.50 0.13
N LYS A 4 -10.99 -8.42 1.43
CA LYS A 4 -12.08 -8.19 2.39
C LYS A 4 -12.43 -6.70 2.60
N TYR A 5 -11.58 -5.78 2.16
CA TYR A 5 -11.76 -4.36 2.42
C TYR A 5 -11.78 -3.57 1.13
N LYS A 6 -12.87 -2.86 0.92
CA LYS A 6 -13.02 -1.95 -0.21
C LYS A 6 -12.40 -0.59 0.13
N ILE A 7 -11.69 -0.05 -0.83
CA ILE A 7 -11.19 1.32 -0.79
C ILE A 7 -12.35 2.24 -1.17
N ASN A 8 -12.61 3.27 -0.37
CA ASN A 8 -13.77 4.14 -0.57
C ASN A 8 -13.40 5.59 -0.93
N THR A 9 -12.13 5.88 -1.16
CA THR A 9 -11.64 7.25 -1.34
C THR A 9 -10.80 7.41 -2.60
N GLY A 10 -11.06 8.50 -3.32
CA GLY A 10 -10.39 8.85 -4.57
C GLY A 10 -11.22 8.53 -5.81
N ALA A 11 -11.13 9.37 -6.85
CA ALA A 11 -11.90 9.19 -8.08
C ALA A 11 -11.52 7.93 -8.85
N SER A 12 -10.26 7.46 -8.74
CA SER A 12 -9.77 6.25 -9.40
C SER A 12 -10.29 4.96 -8.77
N VAL A 13 -10.91 5.02 -7.59
CA VAL A 13 -11.35 3.85 -6.82
C VAL A 13 -12.70 3.32 -7.27
N LYS A 14 -13.43 4.04 -8.10
CA LYS A 14 -14.77 3.63 -8.53
C LYS A 14 -14.76 2.23 -9.15
N ASP A 15 -13.80 1.96 -10.01
CA ASP A 15 -13.67 0.69 -10.74
C ASP A 15 -12.58 -0.22 -10.14
N TYR A 16 -11.66 0.33 -9.35
CA TYR A 16 -10.51 -0.35 -8.73
C TYR A 16 -10.55 -0.19 -7.22
N ASN A 17 -11.44 -0.91 -6.56
CA ASN A 17 -11.74 -0.72 -5.15
C ASN A 17 -11.13 -1.77 -4.21
N LYS A 18 -10.24 -2.62 -4.71
CA LYS A 18 -9.55 -3.65 -3.92
C LYS A 18 -8.13 -3.19 -3.60
N VAL A 19 -7.61 -3.59 -2.45
CA VAL A 19 -6.19 -3.36 -2.11
C VAL A 19 -5.26 -3.96 -3.16
N SER A 20 -5.60 -5.14 -3.68
CA SER A 20 -4.82 -5.82 -4.72
C SER A 20 -4.75 -5.10 -6.07
N ASP A 21 -5.63 -4.14 -6.33
CA ASP A 21 -5.57 -3.34 -7.54
C ASP A 21 -4.40 -2.33 -7.48
N TRP A 22 -3.93 -2.01 -6.28
CA TRP A 22 -2.94 -0.97 -6.00
C TRP A 22 -1.64 -1.48 -5.40
N LEU A 23 -1.70 -2.55 -4.59
CA LEU A 23 -0.55 -3.11 -3.88
C LEU A 23 -0.42 -4.61 -4.16
N SER A 24 0.80 -5.06 -4.45
CA SER A 24 1.16 -6.47 -4.58
C SER A 24 2.37 -6.80 -3.70
N PHE A 25 2.36 -8.02 -3.14
CA PHE A 25 3.34 -8.54 -2.17
C PHE A 25 3.93 -9.87 -2.66
N GLU A 26 4.08 -10.03 -3.96
CA GLU A 26 4.54 -11.30 -4.57
C GLU A 26 6.01 -11.60 -4.31
N ILE A 27 6.81 -10.56 -4.10
CA ILE A 27 8.26 -10.68 -3.87
C ILE A 27 8.52 -10.44 -2.38
N PRO A 28 9.21 -11.37 -1.69
CA PRO A 28 9.55 -11.18 -0.27
C PRO A 28 10.28 -9.87 -0.01
N ASN A 29 9.90 -9.18 1.04
CA ASN A 29 10.46 -7.89 1.46
C ASN A 29 10.31 -6.76 0.42
N LYS A 30 9.39 -6.91 -0.54
CA LYS A 30 9.11 -5.89 -1.55
C LYS A 30 7.61 -5.65 -1.69
N ILE A 31 7.27 -4.40 -1.86
CA ILE A 31 5.89 -3.98 -2.16
C ILE A 31 5.89 -3.36 -3.54
N ASN A 32 5.07 -3.89 -4.43
CA ASN A 32 4.85 -3.30 -5.73
C ASN A 32 3.58 -2.45 -5.70
N ILE A 33 3.69 -1.22 -6.20
CA ILE A 33 2.57 -0.31 -6.39
C ILE A 33 2.17 -0.31 -7.86
N SER A 34 0.88 -0.42 -8.12
CA SER A 34 0.29 -0.23 -9.45
C SER A 34 -0.42 1.10 -9.53
N SER A 35 -0.14 1.88 -10.56
CA SER A 35 -0.86 3.13 -10.89
C SER A 35 -0.94 3.27 -12.40
N GLY A 36 -2.06 3.81 -12.88
CA GLY A 36 -2.26 4.14 -14.30
C GLY A 36 -1.73 5.52 -14.68
N LYS A 37 -1.07 6.24 -13.76
CA LYS A 37 -0.51 7.57 -14.04
C LYS A 37 0.91 7.46 -14.58
N VAL A 38 1.17 8.22 -15.65
CA VAL A 38 2.46 8.24 -16.34
C VAL A 38 3.41 9.22 -15.66
N ASP A 39 4.64 8.78 -15.41
CA ASP A 39 5.73 9.66 -14.99
C ASP A 39 6.40 10.25 -16.24
N ILE A 40 6.26 11.54 -16.42
CA ILE A 40 6.84 12.33 -17.52
C ILE A 40 7.88 13.34 -17.00
N GLY A 41 8.51 13.03 -15.88
CA GLY A 41 9.51 13.88 -15.20
C GLY A 41 8.97 14.67 -14.01
N GLN A 42 7.67 14.53 -13.66
CA GLN A 42 7.06 15.15 -12.49
C GLN A 42 7.21 14.30 -11.20
N HIS A 43 7.95 13.18 -11.28
CA HIS A 43 8.28 12.32 -10.14
C HIS A 43 7.07 11.74 -9.40
N ILE A 44 5.98 11.47 -10.11
CA ILE A 44 4.78 10.87 -9.49
C ILE A 44 5.08 9.50 -8.91
N SER A 45 5.89 8.68 -9.56
CA SER A 45 6.29 7.37 -9.07
C SER A 45 6.96 7.45 -7.71
N THR A 46 7.90 8.38 -7.54
CA THR A 46 8.56 8.63 -6.25
C THR A 46 7.58 9.10 -5.18
N THR A 47 6.65 9.97 -5.56
CA THR A 47 5.62 10.48 -4.63
C THR A 47 4.70 9.36 -4.16
N LEU A 48 4.27 8.47 -5.04
CA LEU A 48 3.41 7.33 -4.69
C LEU A 48 4.14 6.34 -3.77
N ALA A 49 5.42 6.05 -4.06
CA ALA A 49 6.25 5.24 -3.19
C ALA A 49 6.41 5.85 -1.80
N LEU A 50 6.61 7.16 -1.71
CA LEU A 50 6.75 7.88 -0.44
C LEU A 50 5.44 7.84 0.39
N ILE A 51 4.28 7.97 -0.25
CA ILE A 51 2.98 7.85 0.42
C ILE A 51 2.84 6.45 1.02
N CYS A 52 3.11 5.41 0.26
CA CYS A 52 3.03 4.03 0.71
C CYS A 52 4.01 3.76 1.87
N SER A 53 5.28 4.18 1.73
CA SER A 53 6.33 4.07 2.74
C SER A 53 5.89 4.68 4.08
N ARG A 54 5.36 5.89 4.06
CA ARG A 54 4.89 6.59 5.26
C ARG A 54 3.72 5.88 5.94
N GLU A 55 2.74 5.43 5.18
CA GLU A 55 1.55 4.77 5.75
C GLU A 55 1.89 3.38 6.33
N LEU A 56 2.77 2.64 5.68
CA LEU A 56 3.16 1.31 6.13
C LEU A 56 4.29 1.34 7.19
N GLY A 57 5.06 2.41 7.26
CA GLY A 57 6.22 2.52 8.17
C GLY A 57 7.37 1.62 7.73
N ILE A 58 7.67 1.56 6.43
CA ILE A 58 8.74 0.74 5.83
C ILE A 58 9.69 1.60 5.01
N ASP A 59 10.91 1.11 4.78
CA ASP A 59 11.90 1.78 3.94
C ASP A 59 11.36 1.95 2.51
N ILE A 60 11.49 3.16 1.96
CA ILE A 60 11.09 3.48 0.58
C ILE A 60 11.83 2.60 -0.45
N ASN A 61 13.05 2.15 -0.14
CA ASN A 61 13.81 1.26 -1.01
C ASN A 61 13.19 -0.14 -1.16
N SER A 62 12.27 -0.50 -0.28
CA SER A 62 11.48 -1.74 -0.36
C SER A 62 10.23 -1.59 -1.23
N ILE A 63 9.96 -0.38 -1.76
CA ILE A 63 8.76 -0.09 -2.55
C ILE A 63 9.14 0.11 -4.01
N PHE A 64 8.45 -0.58 -4.90
CA PHE A 64 8.62 -0.50 -6.33
C PHE A 64 7.32 -0.06 -6.99
N VAL A 65 7.41 0.89 -7.90
CA VAL A 65 6.28 1.29 -8.72
C VAL A 65 6.36 0.53 -10.04
N ASN A 66 5.32 -0.23 -10.32
CA ASN A 66 5.23 -1.01 -11.56
C ASN A 66 5.31 -0.06 -12.77
N LYS A 67 6.00 -0.51 -13.81
CA LYS A 67 5.94 0.17 -15.09
C LYS A 67 4.50 0.15 -15.59
N LEU A 68 4.08 1.25 -16.22
CA LEU A 68 2.76 1.35 -16.79
C LEU A 68 2.52 0.21 -17.79
N ASN A 69 1.46 -0.53 -17.56
CA ASN A 69 1.02 -1.63 -18.40
C ASN A 69 -0.51 -1.71 -18.36
N THR A 70 -1.15 -1.58 -19.48
CA THR A 70 -2.62 -1.58 -19.61
C THR A 70 -3.29 -2.88 -19.15
N ASP A 71 -2.54 -3.98 -19.08
CA ASP A 71 -3.06 -5.27 -18.66
C ASP A 71 -3.13 -5.44 -17.14
N ILE A 72 -2.27 -4.70 -16.40
CA ILE A 72 -2.10 -4.90 -14.96
C ILE A 72 -2.28 -3.64 -14.11
N THR A 73 -2.11 -2.45 -14.69
CA THR A 73 -2.26 -1.20 -13.93
C THR A 73 -3.68 -0.66 -14.06
N PRO A 74 -4.23 -0.02 -13.01
CA PRO A 74 -5.55 0.59 -13.06
C PRO A 74 -5.67 1.58 -14.21
N ASN A 75 -6.79 1.55 -14.92
CA ASN A 75 -7.08 2.59 -15.91
C ASN A 75 -7.59 3.85 -15.21
N GLU A 76 -6.71 4.78 -14.94
CA GLU A 76 -7.00 6.04 -14.26
C GLU A 76 -7.21 7.23 -15.22
N GLY A 77 -7.36 6.95 -16.50
CA GLY A 77 -7.46 7.98 -17.54
C GLY A 77 -6.16 8.77 -17.72
N ILE A 78 -6.27 9.97 -18.25
CA ILE A 78 -5.13 10.82 -18.58
C ILE A 78 -4.33 11.27 -17.36
N THR A 79 -3.03 11.48 -17.56
CA THR A 79 -2.15 12.12 -16.57
C THR A 79 -2.09 13.62 -16.85
N ALA A 80 -2.96 14.38 -16.20
CA ALA A 80 -3.12 15.82 -16.41
C ALA A 80 -3.66 16.52 -15.16
N SER A 81 -3.67 17.84 -15.18
CA SER A 81 -4.39 18.73 -14.25
C SER A 81 -4.02 18.54 -12.77
N SER A 82 -2.79 18.12 -12.47
CA SER A 82 -2.32 17.86 -11.10
C SER A 82 -3.18 16.86 -10.31
N LEU A 83 -3.88 15.97 -11.00
CA LEU A 83 -4.81 15.01 -10.39
C LEU A 83 -4.14 13.69 -9.95
N SER A 84 -2.88 13.45 -10.29
CA SER A 84 -2.23 12.16 -10.00
C SER A 84 -2.13 11.89 -8.49
N VAL A 85 -1.71 12.86 -7.68
CA VAL A 85 -1.66 12.70 -6.22
C VAL A 85 -3.07 12.64 -5.60
N PRO A 86 -4.01 13.52 -5.92
CA PRO A 86 -5.38 13.41 -5.42
C PRO A 86 -6.07 12.09 -5.76
N ASN A 87 -5.82 11.51 -6.92
CA ASN A 87 -6.43 10.26 -7.35
C ASN A 87 -5.63 9.03 -6.89
N SER A 88 -4.50 8.74 -7.54
CA SER A 88 -3.67 7.58 -7.25
C SER A 88 -3.07 7.62 -5.84
N GLY A 89 -2.58 8.77 -5.41
CA GLY A 89 -2.00 8.94 -4.07
C GLY A 89 -3.01 8.64 -2.98
N THR A 90 -4.25 9.11 -3.11
CA THR A 90 -5.34 8.83 -2.15
C THR A 90 -5.73 7.36 -2.17
N ALA A 91 -5.79 6.72 -3.34
CA ALA A 91 -6.10 5.30 -3.46
C ALA A 91 -5.01 4.43 -2.82
N ILE A 92 -3.74 4.70 -3.12
CA ILE A 92 -2.59 3.98 -2.54
C ILE A 92 -2.52 4.20 -1.03
N ARG A 93 -2.75 5.42 -0.56
CA ARG A 93 -2.82 5.71 0.87
C ARG A 93 -3.87 4.85 1.56
N SER A 94 -5.08 4.82 1.02
CA SER A 94 -6.20 4.05 1.57
C SER A 94 -5.92 2.54 1.53
N ALA A 95 -5.34 2.04 0.43
CA ALA A 95 -4.93 0.65 0.31
C ALA A 95 -3.88 0.28 1.38
N SER A 96 -2.89 1.15 1.59
CA SER A 96 -1.84 0.95 2.59
C SER A 96 -2.40 0.93 4.02
N ILE A 97 -3.31 1.84 4.37
CA ILE A 97 -3.97 1.87 5.69
C ILE A 97 -4.76 0.58 5.93
N ILE A 98 -5.53 0.14 4.93
CA ILE A 98 -6.33 -1.09 5.04
C ILE A 98 -5.42 -2.31 5.17
N TYR A 99 -4.36 -2.37 4.37
CA TYR A 99 -3.39 -3.46 4.45
C TYR A 99 -2.72 -3.51 5.83
N LYS A 100 -2.21 -2.36 6.33
CA LYS A 100 -1.58 -2.25 7.64
C LYS A 100 -2.50 -2.75 8.75
N LYS A 101 -3.75 -2.32 8.75
CA LYS A 101 -4.75 -2.78 9.72
C LYS A 101 -4.94 -4.30 9.66
N ASN A 102 -5.08 -4.87 8.47
CA ASN A 102 -5.25 -6.31 8.29
C ASN A 102 -4.02 -7.10 8.74
N PHE A 103 -2.84 -6.57 8.46
CA PHE A 103 -1.59 -7.18 8.89
C PHE A 103 -1.47 -7.19 10.42
N LEU A 104 -1.79 -6.07 11.09
CA LEU A 104 -1.80 -6.00 12.54
C LEU A 104 -2.85 -6.92 13.17
N ASP A 105 -4.05 -7.00 12.60
CA ASP A 105 -5.09 -7.94 13.06
C ASP A 105 -4.64 -9.39 12.91
N PHE A 106 -3.94 -9.72 11.82
CA PHE A 106 -3.37 -11.04 11.61
C PHE A 106 -2.24 -11.34 12.59
N ALA A 107 -1.31 -10.40 12.78
CA ALA A 107 -0.20 -10.54 13.71
C ALA A 107 -0.69 -10.73 15.16
N ALA A 108 -1.68 -9.93 15.58
CA ALA A 108 -2.29 -10.04 16.91
C ALA A 108 -2.85 -11.45 17.18
N LYS A 109 -3.59 -11.98 16.21
CA LYS A 109 -4.14 -13.34 16.30
C LYS A 109 -3.05 -14.41 16.31
N SER A 110 -2.03 -14.27 15.47
CA SER A 110 -0.96 -15.26 15.34
C SER A 110 -0.04 -15.28 16.54
N LEU A 111 0.20 -14.12 17.15
CA LEU A 111 1.02 -13.99 18.37
C LEU A 111 0.20 -14.16 19.66
N ASN A 112 -1.12 -14.29 19.54
CA ASN A 112 -2.06 -14.34 20.69
C ASN A 112 -1.93 -13.12 21.61
N LEU A 113 -1.81 -11.93 21.00
CA LEU A 113 -1.64 -10.64 21.68
C LEU A 113 -2.83 -9.71 21.43
N ASN A 114 -2.98 -8.70 22.29
CA ASN A 114 -3.85 -7.57 21.97
C ASN A 114 -3.17 -6.70 20.90
N ILE A 115 -3.94 -6.23 19.92
CA ILE A 115 -3.44 -5.38 18.84
C ILE A 115 -2.75 -4.10 19.36
N ASP A 116 -3.23 -3.55 20.47
CA ASP A 116 -2.67 -2.36 21.11
C ASP A 116 -1.25 -2.58 21.68
N ASN A 117 -0.84 -3.83 21.84
CA ASN A 117 0.47 -4.23 22.35
C ASN A 117 1.46 -4.55 21.23
N ILE A 118 1.10 -4.34 19.97
CA ILE A 118 1.98 -4.69 18.84
C ILE A 118 2.62 -3.41 18.29
N ASN A 119 3.95 -3.39 18.25
CA ASN A 119 4.72 -2.39 17.55
C ASN A 119 4.99 -2.85 16.12
N LEU A 120 4.67 -1.97 15.15
CA LEU A 120 5.03 -2.20 13.75
C LEU A 120 6.22 -1.31 13.40
N GLU A 121 7.34 -1.96 13.15
CA GLU A 121 8.59 -1.31 12.74
C GLU A 121 9.14 -2.01 11.52
N ASP A 122 9.40 -1.25 10.48
CA ASP A 122 10.02 -1.70 9.24
C ASP A 122 9.39 -2.97 8.63
N GLY A 123 8.06 -3.02 8.65
CA GLY A 123 7.27 -4.15 8.14
C GLY A 123 7.17 -5.34 9.06
N VAL A 124 7.79 -5.28 10.24
CA VAL A 124 7.77 -6.36 11.24
C VAL A 124 6.87 -5.97 12.41
N ALA A 125 5.87 -6.79 12.68
CA ALA A 125 5.03 -6.69 13.88
C ALA A 125 5.73 -7.39 15.04
N LYS A 126 6.04 -6.64 16.09
CA LYS A 126 6.80 -7.14 17.26
C LYS A 126 6.00 -6.98 18.54
N ASP A 127 6.13 -7.94 19.43
CA ASP A 127 5.76 -7.78 20.82
C ASP A 127 6.88 -7.01 21.56
N PRO A 128 6.59 -5.84 22.17
CA PRO A 128 7.60 -5.06 22.87
C PRO A 128 8.11 -5.75 24.16
N TYR A 129 7.42 -6.76 24.65
CA TYR A 129 7.72 -7.44 25.91
C TYR A 129 8.30 -8.85 25.72
N SER A 130 8.36 -9.35 24.48
CA SER A 130 8.94 -10.65 24.15
C SER A 130 9.72 -10.57 22.83
N ASN A 131 10.37 -11.68 22.44
CA ASN A 131 11.04 -11.77 21.14
C ASN A 131 10.11 -12.25 20.01
N ALA A 132 8.80 -12.31 20.25
CA ALA A 132 7.84 -12.73 19.25
C ALA A 132 7.66 -11.67 18.18
N SER A 133 7.77 -12.07 16.92
CA SER A 133 7.62 -11.17 15.76
C SER A 133 7.06 -11.89 14.54
N ILE A 134 6.42 -11.12 13.66
CA ILE A 134 5.87 -11.56 12.36
C ILE A 134 6.18 -10.47 11.31
N SER A 135 6.65 -10.89 10.13
CA SER A 135 6.91 -10.04 8.97
C SER A 135 6.03 -10.43 7.78
#